data_d6d0064d2ec98c0c8d7a58d2676e1285
#
_entry.id   d6d0064d2ec98c0c8d7a58d2676e1285
#
_cell.length_a   1.000
_cell.length_b   1.000
_cell.length_c   1.000
_cell.angle_alpha   90.00
_cell.angle_beta   90.00
_cell.angle_gamma   90.00
#
_symmetry.space_group_name_H-M   'P 1'
#
loop_
_entity.id
_entity.type
_entity.pdbx_description
1 polymer ?
#
loop_
_entity_poly.entity_id
_entity_poly.type
_entity_poly.pdbx_seq_one_letter_code
_entity_poly.pdbx_strand_id
1 'polypeptide(L)'
;MVKIIIIDDEKNIRDALRDILEYEGYDVDEAKDGDEGLEKIKSDDYHVALCDISMPKMDGLELLLKAGEMGRSTQFIMVSAYGNVENAVEATKRGAFDFITKPPDLNRLLISVRNAIEKYKLVAEANQLKKRIYKINEIVGNSDPIRRVKESIERVAPTEARVLITGPNGSGKELVAKQIHERSSRAHMPLIEVNCAAIPSELIESELFGHEKGAFTSAIKQRIGKFEQASGGTIFLDEIGDMSLSAQAKVLRALQENKITRVGGEKEIKVNVRVIAATNKDLRREIQEGNFREDLFHRLSVILIYVPPLAERAVDIPLLAEKFLYDIAEEYGSAPKRILPEAMQHLQTLSWTGNVRELRNVIERLIILCGDIITLDDVKLYASIGN
;
A
#
# COMPACT_ATOMS: atom_id res chain seq x y z
N MET A 1 -25.58 12.96 -1.12
CA MET A 1 -26.01 13.60 -2.36
C MET A 1 -24.79 13.86 -3.21
N VAL A 2 -24.86 13.79 -4.54
CA VAL A 2 -23.71 14.10 -5.40
C VAL A 2 -23.57 15.60 -5.51
N LYS A 3 -22.39 16.14 -5.11
CA LYS A 3 -22.07 17.56 -5.17
C LYS A 3 -21.30 17.90 -6.44
N ILE A 4 -21.74 18.92 -7.16
CA ILE A 4 -21.10 19.43 -8.39
C ILE A 4 -20.80 20.92 -8.19
N ILE A 5 -19.63 21.37 -8.62
CA ILE A 5 -19.32 22.80 -8.64
C ILE A 5 -19.23 23.30 -10.08
N ILE A 6 -19.86 24.45 -10.36
CA ILE A 6 -19.78 25.16 -11.65
C ILE A 6 -18.87 26.36 -11.46
N ILE A 7 -17.83 26.48 -12.27
CA ILE A 7 -16.81 27.52 -12.19
C ILE A 7 -16.76 28.21 -13.56
N ASP A 8 -17.35 29.38 -13.65
CA ASP A 8 -17.48 30.12 -14.90
C ASP A 8 -17.70 31.63 -14.55
N ASP A 9 -17.11 32.56 -15.27
CA ASP A 9 -17.24 33.97 -15.00
C ASP A 9 -18.60 34.54 -15.50
N GLU A 10 -19.22 33.84 -16.47
CA GLU A 10 -20.51 34.22 -17.04
C GLU A 10 -21.69 33.73 -16.19
N LYS A 11 -22.38 34.64 -15.48
CA LYS A 11 -23.51 34.31 -14.63
C LYS A 11 -24.62 33.54 -15.36
N ASN A 12 -24.96 33.94 -16.58
CA ASN A 12 -26.05 33.33 -17.35
C ASN A 12 -25.75 31.84 -17.65
N ILE A 13 -24.49 31.50 -17.86
CA ILE A 13 -24.05 30.11 -18.11
C ILE A 13 -24.14 29.31 -16.80
N ARG A 14 -23.67 29.87 -15.68
CA ARG A 14 -23.80 29.22 -14.38
C ARG A 14 -25.27 28.94 -14.04
N ASP A 15 -26.15 29.95 -14.17
CA ASP A 15 -27.58 29.77 -13.89
C ASP A 15 -28.21 28.67 -14.76
N ALA A 16 -27.91 28.65 -16.06
CA ALA A 16 -28.43 27.62 -16.96
C ALA A 16 -27.92 26.20 -16.67
N LEU A 17 -26.62 26.06 -16.37
CA LEU A 17 -26.04 24.77 -15.99
C LEU A 17 -26.55 24.29 -14.63
N ARG A 18 -26.74 25.19 -13.67
CA ARG A 18 -27.34 24.88 -12.37
C ARG A 18 -28.75 24.31 -12.53
N ASP A 19 -29.64 25.02 -13.24
CA ASP A 19 -31.02 24.60 -13.44
C ASP A 19 -31.10 23.19 -14.04
N ILE A 20 -30.22 22.88 -15.01
CA ILE A 20 -30.12 21.57 -15.64
C ILE A 20 -29.69 20.49 -14.63
N LEU A 21 -28.64 20.77 -13.85
CA LEU A 21 -28.07 19.77 -12.95
C LEU A 21 -28.92 19.57 -11.69
N GLU A 22 -29.54 20.62 -11.17
CA GLU A 22 -30.52 20.52 -10.07
C GLU A 22 -31.76 19.74 -10.48
N TYR A 23 -32.23 19.91 -11.73
CA TYR A 23 -33.34 19.12 -12.29
C TYR A 23 -33.01 17.61 -12.35
N GLU A 24 -31.74 17.26 -12.60
CA GLU A 24 -31.23 15.88 -12.55
C GLU A 24 -30.98 15.37 -11.11
N GLY A 25 -31.23 16.22 -10.08
CA GLY A 25 -31.15 15.85 -8.67
C GLY A 25 -29.75 15.93 -8.06
N TYR A 26 -28.83 16.71 -8.66
CA TYR A 26 -27.52 16.99 -8.10
C TYR A 26 -27.56 18.19 -7.16
N ASP A 27 -26.66 18.23 -6.18
CA ASP A 27 -26.41 19.37 -5.31
C ASP A 27 -25.35 20.27 -6.00
N VAL A 28 -25.74 21.51 -6.35
CA VAL A 28 -24.92 22.37 -7.21
C VAL A 28 -24.46 23.58 -6.49
N ASP A 29 -23.14 23.80 -6.48
CA ASP A 29 -22.52 25.04 -6.00
C ASP A 29 -21.87 25.80 -7.16
N GLU A 30 -21.57 27.07 -6.97
CA GLU A 30 -21.05 27.96 -8.00
C GLU A 30 -19.80 28.70 -7.55
N ALA A 31 -18.93 29.02 -8.49
CA ALA A 31 -17.85 29.98 -8.32
C ALA A 31 -17.74 30.86 -9.58
N LYS A 32 -17.48 32.15 -9.37
CA LYS A 32 -17.43 33.16 -10.46
C LYS A 32 -16.04 33.31 -11.08
N ASP A 33 -15.01 32.75 -10.47
CA ASP A 33 -13.64 32.77 -10.97
C ASP A 33 -12.84 31.59 -10.40
N GLY A 34 -11.62 31.36 -10.93
CA GLY A 34 -10.78 30.26 -10.53
C GLY A 34 -10.30 30.33 -9.07
N ASP A 35 -10.13 31.53 -8.51
CA ASP A 35 -9.71 31.71 -7.10
C ASP A 35 -10.81 31.26 -6.14
N GLU A 36 -12.06 31.69 -6.37
CA GLU A 36 -13.22 31.25 -5.58
C GLU A 36 -13.44 29.74 -5.74
N GLY A 37 -13.29 29.20 -6.97
CA GLY A 37 -13.38 27.77 -7.25
C GLY A 37 -12.35 26.98 -6.46
N LEU A 38 -11.10 27.44 -6.42
CA LEU A 38 -10.03 26.78 -5.67
C LEU A 38 -10.29 26.78 -4.16
N GLU A 39 -10.78 27.90 -3.59
CA GLU A 39 -11.11 27.98 -2.17
C GLU A 39 -12.25 27.02 -1.80
N LYS A 40 -13.29 26.94 -2.61
CA LYS A 40 -14.40 26.02 -2.40
C LYS A 40 -13.96 24.55 -2.50
N ILE A 41 -13.14 24.20 -3.49
CA ILE A 41 -12.57 22.84 -3.64
C ILE A 41 -11.65 22.50 -2.45
N LYS A 42 -10.99 23.49 -1.82
CA LYS A 42 -10.22 23.25 -0.60
C LYS A 42 -11.09 22.93 0.61
N SER A 43 -12.19 23.63 0.75
CA SER A 43 -13.06 23.57 1.95
C SER A 43 -14.06 22.43 1.91
N ASP A 44 -14.48 21.98 0.71
CA ASP A 44 -15.51 20.96 0.54
C ASP A 44 -15.12 19.90 -0.52
N ASP A 45 -15.80 18.75 -0.50
CA ASP A 45 -15.57 17.66 -1.45
C ASP A 45 -16.62 17.68 -2.56
N TYR A 46 -16.19 18.06 -3.77
CA TYR A 46 -17.00 17.99 -4.98
C TYR A 46 -16.66 16.74 -5.81
N HIS A 47 -17.69 16.10 -6.33
CA HIS A 47 -17.53 14.93 -7.20
C HIS A 47 -17.07 15.33 -8.59
N VAL A 48 -17.67 16.40 -9.13
CA VAL A 48 -17.38 16.95 -10.45
C VAL A 48 -17.27 18.47 -10.38
N ALA A 49 -16.31 19.01 -11.13
CA ALA A 49 -16.19 20.43 -11.39
C ALA A 49 -16.41 20.68 -12.90
N LEU A 50 -17.45 21.44 -13.24
CA LEU A 50 -17.61 22.01 -14.57
C LEU A 50 -16.87 23.35 -14.57
N CYS A 51 -15.76 23.45 -15.31
CA CYS A 51 -14.85 24.58 -15.23
C CYS A 51 -14.66 25.21 -16.61
N ASP A 52 -14.92 26.51 -16.72
CA ASP A 52 -14.52 27.26 -17.91
C ASP A 52 -12.99 27.39 -17.97
N ILE A 53 -12.45 27.35 -19.16
CA ILE A 53 -11.00 27.55 -19.39
C ILE A 53 -10.66 29.03 -19.28
N SER A 54 -11.46 29.89 -19.88
CA SER A 54 -11.09 31.31 -20.09
C SER A 54 -11.73 32.20 -19.05
N MET A 55 -11.17 32.23 -17.84
CA MET A 55 -11.63 33.07 -16.74
C MET A 55 -10.60 34.14 -16.35
N PRO A 56 -11.04 35.29 -15.81
CA PRO A 56 -10.12 36.30 -15.27
C PRO A 56 -9.38 35.80 -14.01
N LYS A 57 -8.18 36.36 -13.77
CA LYS A 57 -7.28 36.07 -12.65
C LYS A 57 -6.60 34.67 -12.77
N MET A 58 -7.33 33.61 -12.44
CA MET A 58 -6.87 32.23 -12.54
C MET A 58 -7.68 31.52 -13.62
N ASP A 59 -7.03 31.03 -14.67
CA ASP A 59 -7.69 30.26 -15.71
C ASP A 59 -8.02 28.81 -15.24
N GLY A 60 -8.92 28.16 -15.98
CA GLY A 60 -9.39 26.82 -15.63
C GLY A 60 -8.31 25.74 -15.69
N LEU A 61 -7.28 25.89 -16.55
CA LEU A 61 -6.18 24.94 -16.65
C LEU A 61 -5.19 25.07 -15.49
N GLU A 62 -4.99 26.28 -14.98
CA GLU A 62 -4.21 26.52 -13.78
C GLU A 62 -4.93 26.00 -12.52
N LEU A 63 -6.25 26.22 -12.44
CA LEU A 63 -7.08 25.67 -11.37
C LEU A 63 -7.01 24.13 -11.34
N LEU A 64 -7.14 23.48 -12.50
CA LEU A 64 -7.03 22.02 -12.63
C LEU A 64 -5.70 21.49 -12.08
N LEU A 65 -4.58 22.15 -12.42
CA LEU A 65 -3.26 21.76 -11.91
C LEU A 65 -3.17 21.90 -10.39
N LYS A 66 -3.58 23.04 -9.85
CA LYS A 66 -3.54 23.29 -8.39
C LYS A 66 -4.43 22.34 -7.61
N ALA A 67 -5.62 22.01 -8.11
CA ALA A 67 -6.50 21.01 -7.51
C ALA A 67 -5.90 19.61 -7.54
N GLY A 68 -5.22 19.24 -8.63
CA GLY A 68 -4.49 17.97 -8.77
C GLY A 68 -3.33 17.85 -7.77
N GLU A 69 -2.54 18.90 -7.57
CA GLU A 69 -1.44 18.95 -6.58
C GLU A 69 -1.92 18.76 -5.14
N MET A 70 -3.14 19.15 -4.82
CA MET A 70 -3.75 18.93 -3.50
C MET A 70 -4.21 17.48 -3.27
N GLY A 71 -4.11 16.60 -4.27
CA GLY A 71 -4.58 15.21 -4.17
C GLY A 71 -6.10 15.07 -4.04
N ARG A 72 -6.88 16.05 -4.49
CA ARG A 72 -8.34 15.99 -4.53
C ARG A 72 -8.81 15.01 -5.61
N SER A 73 -9.86 14.26 -5.32
CA SER A 73 -10.46 13.28 -6.25
C SER A 73 -11.46 13.89 -7.23
N THR A 74 -11.77 15.19 -7.11
CA THR A 74 -12.72 15.92 -7.96
C THR A 74 -12.39 15.73 -9.44
N GLN A 75 -13.37 15.31 -10.24
CA GLN A 75 -13.19 15.14 -11.68
C GLN A 75 -13.55 16.43 -12.41
N PHE A 76 -12.61 16.98 -13.17
CA PHE A 76 -12.81 18.21 -13.91
C PHE A 76 -13.31 17.94 -15.32
N ILE A 77 -14.44 18.53 -15.70
CA ILE A 77 -14.95 18.64 -17.07
C ILE A 77 -14.71 20.08 -17.52
N MET A 78 -13.80 20.27 -18.46
CA MET A 78 -13.48 21.60 -18.96
C MET A 78 -14.52 22.04 -19.98
N VAL A 79 -15.00 23.26 -19.85
CA VAL A 79 -15.98 23.88 -20.77
C VAL A 79 -15.30 25.06 -21.45
N SER A 80 -15.44 25.23 -22.76
CA SER A 80 -14.78 26.33 -23.48
C SER A 80 -15.58 26.81 -24.68
N ALA A 81 -15.58 28.13 -24.90
CA ALA A 81 -16.16 28.74 -26.10
C ALA A 81 -15.33 28.43 -27.36
N TYR A 82 -14.04 28.15 -27.22
CA TYR A 82 -13.13 27.85 -28.30
C TYR A 82 -12.83 26.35 -28.37
N GLY A 83 -13.57 25.65 -29.24
CA GLY A 83 -13.43 24.20 -29.43
C GLY A 83 -12.22 23.81 -30.29
N ASN A 84 -11.02 24.39 -30.06
CA ASN A 84 -9.84 23.94 -30.79
C ASN A 84 -9.26 22.66 -30.15
N VAL A 85 -8.73 21.78 -30.99
CA VAL A 85 -8.18 20.47 -30.62
C VAL A 85 -7.00 20.64 -29.64
N GLU A 86 -6.25 21.73 -29.72
CA GLU A 86 -5.09 22.01 -28.88
C GLU A 86 -5.46 22.18 -27.41
N ASN A 87 -6.50 22.97 -27.11
CA ASN A 87 -6.99 23.15 -25.73
C ASN A 87 -7.54 21.84 -25.13
N ALA A 88 -8.24 21.04 -25.92
CA ALA A 88 -8.76 19.74 -25.47
C ALA A 88 -7.62 18.76 -25.14
N VAL A 89 -6.59 18.70 -25.97
CA VAL A 89 -5.40 17.86 -25.75
C VAL A 89 -4.62 18.33 -24.53
N GLU A 90 -4.49 19.65 -24.33
CA GLU A 90 -3.79 20.19 -23.16
C GLU A 90 -4.55 19.93 -21.86
N ALA A 91 -5.86 20.16 -21.84
CA ALA A 91 -6.71 19.85 -20.70
C ALA A 91 -6.61 18.37 -20.29
N THR A 92 -6.66 17.46 -21.28
CA THR A 92 -6.52 16.02 -21.03
C THR A 92 -5.14 15.65 -20.48
N LYS A 93 -4.05 16.24 -21.03
CA LYS A 93 -2.69 16.03 -20.52
C LYS A 93 -2.52 16.51 -19.07
N ARG A 94 -3.24 17.57 -18.68
CA ARG A 94 -3.23 18.10 -17.31
C ARG A 94 -4.17 17.37 -16.36
N GLY A 95 -4.88 16.34 -16.82
CA GLY A 95 -5.70 15.46 -16.01
C GLY A 95 -7.20 15.78 -15.99
N ALA A 96 -7.70 16.63 -16.90
CA ALA A 96 -9.14 16.81 -17.08
C ALA A 96 -9.80 15.47 -17.47
N PHE A 97 -10.99 15.26 -16.92
CA PHE A 97 -11.78 14.07 -17.22
C PHE A 97 -12.36 14.12 -18.65
N ASP A 98 -12.90 15.28 -19.04
CA ASP A 98 -13.48 15.51 -20.37
C ASP A 98 -13.38 17.00 -20.73
N PHE A 99 -13.67 17.28 -22.01
CA PHE A 99 -13.72 18.61 -22.58
C PHE A 99 -15.00 18.81 -23.40
N ILE A 100 -15.74 19.89 -23.14
CA ILE A 100 -17.01 20.20 -23.77
C ILE A 100 -16.96 21.62 -24.35
N THR A 101 -17.45 21.80 -25.57
CA THR A 101 -17.55 23.12 -26.21
C THR A 101 -18.82 23.84 -25.82
N LYS A 102 -18.78 25.17 -25.63
CA LYS A 102 -19.95 26.04 -25.44
C LYS A 102 -20.63 26.34 -26.80
N PRO A 103 -21.96 26.34 -26.92
CA PRO A 103 -22.91 25.89 -25.93
C PRO A 103 -22.88 24.36 -25.78
N PRO A 104 -22.95 23.80 -24.56
CA PRO A 104 -22.88 22.38 -24.37
C PRO A 104 -24.14 21.68 -24.90
N ASP A 105 -23.97 20.59 -25.63
CA ASP A 105 -25.06 19.66 -25.90
C ASP A 105 -25.47 18.99 -24.60
N LEU A 106 -26.78 19.07 -24.29
CA LEU A 106 -27.32 18.60 -23.01
C LEU A 106 -27.04 17.11 -22.76
N ASN A 107 -27.26 16.27 -23.77
CA ASN A 107 -27.06 14.83 -23.61
C ASN A 107 -25.61 14.51 -23.38
N ARG A 108 -24.70 15.15 -24.12
CA ARG A 108 -23.24 14.99 -23.96
C ARG A 108 -22.79 15.43 -22.57
N LEU A 109 -23.27 16.58 -22.09
CA LEU A 109 -22.96 17.09 -20.77
C LEU A 109 -23.36 16.10 -19.68
N LEU A 110 -24.61 15.62 -19.71
CA LEU A 110 -25.13 14.70 -18.69
C LEU A 110 -24.42 13.34 -18.71
N ILE A 111 -24.07 12.82 -19.89
CA ILE A 111 -23.28 11.59 -20.04
C ILE A 111 -21.89 11.80 -19.43
N SER A 112 -21.22 12.90 -19.75
CA SER A 112 -19.90 13.24 -19.19
C SER A 112 -19.93 13.37 -17.66
N VAL A 113 -20.93 14.06 -17.13
CA VAL A 113 -21.12 14.21 -15.67
C VAL A 113 -21.33 12.85 -14.99
N ARG A 114 -22.19 11.98 -15.54
CA ARG A 114 -22.40 10.63 -14.98
C ARG A 114 -21.12 9.79 -14.97
N ASN A 115 -20.38 9.78 -16.07
CA ASN A 115 -19.12 9.05 -16.18
C ASN A 115 -18.05 9.62 -15.22
N ALA A 116 -18.00 10.95 -15.06
CA ALA A 116 -17.10 11.60 -14.11
C ALA A 116 -17.43 11.22 -12.65
N ILE A 117 -18.71 11.15 -12.31
CA ILE A 117 -19.18 10.70 -10.99
C ILE A 117 -18.78 9.24 -10.73
N GLU A 118 -18.93 8.34 -11.71
CA GLU A 118 -18.48 6.94 -11.58
C GLU A 118 -16.97 6.87 -11.34
N LYS A 119 -16.19 7.60 -12.12
CA LYS A 119 -14.72 7.66 -11.93
C LYS A 119 -14.35 8.20 -10.56
N TYR A 120 -15.01 9.28 -10.08
CA TYR A 120 -14.81 9.80 -8.73
C TYR A 120 -15.04 8.71 -7.68
N LYS A 121 -16.16 7.97 -7.74
CA LYS A 121 -16.48 6.89 -6.80
C LYS A 121 -15.39 5.81 -6.80
N LEU A 122 -14.96 5.35 -7.96
CA LEU A 122 -13.89 4.35 -8.08
C LEU A 122 -12.56 4.84 -7.48
N VAL A 123 -12.19 6.10 -7.73
CA VAL A 123 -10.97 6.70 -7.17
C VAL A 123 -11.11 6.88 -5.66
N ALA A 124 -12.26 7.31 -5.17
CA ALA A 124 -12.53 7.46 -3.74
C ALA A 124 -12.49 6.11 -3.00
N GLU A 125 -13.11 5.06 -3.55
CA GLU A 125 -13.05 3.69 -3.03
C GLU A 125 -11.61 3.16 -3.01
N ALA A 126 -10.87 3.33 -4.11
CA ALA A 126 -9.47 2.93 -4.18
C ALA A 126 -8.61 3.67 -3.14
N ASN A 127 -8.84 4.97 -2.93
CA ASN A 127 -8.15 5.75 -1.91
C ASN A 127 -8.55 5.33 -0.48
N GLN A 128 -9.80 4.98 -0.26
CA GLN A 128 -10.28 4.47 1.03
C GLN A 128 -9.69 3.08 1.34
N LEU A 129 -9.64 2.19 0.34
CA LEU A 129 -8.98 0.90 0.46
C LEU A 129 -7.48 1.06 0.73
N LYS A 130 -6.80 1.97 0.02
CA LYS A 130 -5.39 2.30 0.28
C LYS A 130 -5.18 2.81 1.71
N LYS A 131 -6.02 3.72 2.21
CA LYS A 131 -5.96 4.21 3.60
C LYS A 131 -6.17 3.09 4.62
N ARG A 132 -7.10 2.15 4.37
CA ARG A 132 -7.31 0.97 5.21
C ARG A 132 -6.07 0.07 5.23
N ILE A 133 -5.51 -0.25 4.06
CA ILE A 133 -4.27 -1.04 3.94
C ILE A 133 -3.11 -0.35 4.66
N TYR A 134 -2.96 0.97 4.51
CA TYR A 134 -1.92 1.75 5.19
C TYR A 134 -2.06 1.69 6.72
N LYS A 135 -3.30 1.76 7.24
CA LYS A 135 -3.60 1.65 8.67
C LYS A 135 -3.32 0.24 9.20
N ILE A 136 -3.58 -0.81 8.40
CA ILE A 136 -3.27 -2.20 8.73
C ILE A 136 -1.76 -2.44 8.78
N ASN A 137 -0.98 -1.83 7.88
CA ASN A 137 0.47 -1.99 7.77
C ASN A 137 1.27 -1.05 8.69
N GLU A 138 0.63 -0.31 9.59
CA GLU A 138 1.33 0.61 10.49
C GLU A 138 2.13 -0.15 11.55
N ILE A 139 3.43 0.19 11.68
CA ILE A 139 4.28 -0.30 12.77
C ILE A 139 3.94 0.48 14.05
N VAL A 140 3.23 -0.19 14.97
CA VAL A 140 2.82 0.37 16.26
C VAL A 140 3.95 0.21 17.28
N GLY A 141 4.18 1.25 18.07
CA GLY A 141 5.16 1.29 19.13
C GLY A 141 5.92 2.61 19.17
N ASN A 142 6.36 2.98 20.39
CA ASN A 142 7.09 4.22 20.69
C ASN A 142 8.41 3.96 21.41
N SER A 143 8.77 2.69 21.63
CA SER A 143 10.07 2.31 22.21
C SER A 143 11.23 2.76 21.34
N ASP A 144 12.38 3.01 21.97
CA ASP A 144 13.60 3.42 21.26
C ASP A 144 14.05 2.41 20.18
N PRO A 145 13.98 1.07 20.40
CA PRO A 145 14.29 0.12 19.35
C PRO A 145 13.38 0.23 18.12
N ILE A 146 12.07 0.40 18.33
CA ILE A 146 11.10 0.55 17.21
C ILE A 146 11.25 1.91 16.53
N ARG A 147 11.54 2.97 17.27
CA ARG A 147 11.82 4.28 16.67
C ARG A 147 13.01 4.22 15.70
N ARG A 148 14.11 3.53 16.07
CA ARG A 148 15.27 3.31 15.19
C ARG A 148 14.90 2.53 13.92
N VAL A 149 13.99 1.54 14.02
CA VAL A 149 13.49 0.82 12.85
C VAL A 149 12.71 1.76 11.93
N LYS A 150 11.80 2.58 12.47
CA LYS A 150 11.04 3.58 11.71
C LYS A 150 11.95 4.59 11.01
N GLU A 151 12.94 5.13 11.70
CA GLU A 151 13.95 6.05 11.12
C GLU A 151 14.74 5.39 9.99
N SER A 152 15.11 4.10 10.15
CA SER A 152 15.81 3.34 9.11
C SER A 152 14.93 3.17 7.88
N ILE A 153 13.64 2.87 8.06
CA ILE A 153 12.66 2.78 6.97
C ILE A 153 12.59 4.11 6.20
N GLU A 154 12.46 5.23 6.91
CA GLU A 154 12.34 6.56 6.29
C GLU A 154 13.55 6.93 5.43
N ARG A 155 14.77 6.59 5.92
CA ARG A 155 16.01 6.85 5.18
C ARG A 155 16.19 5.95 3.97
N VAL A 156 15.76 4.69 4.06
CA VAL A 156 16.04 3.67 3.03
C VAL A 156 14.94 3.60 1.98
N ALA A 157 13.69 3.87 2.33
CA ALA A 157 12.55 3.73 1.43
C ALA A 157 12.72 4.52 0.12
N PRO A 158 13.17 5.79 0.09
CA PRO A 158 13.34 6.55 -1.14
C PRO A 158 14.47 6.04 -2.06
N THR A 159 15.32 5.14 -1.57
CA THR A 159 16.48 4.62 -2.31
C THR A 159 16.16 3.32 -3.03
N GLU A 160 17.01 2.94 -4.00
CA GLU A 160 16.98 1.62 -4.66
C GLU A 160 17.84 0.58 -3.91
N ALA A 161 18.35 0.90 -2.72
CA ALA A 161 19.19 0.00 -1.95
C ALA A 161 18.45 -1.29 -1.60
N ARG A 162 19.18 -2.39 -1.65
CA ARG A 162 18.72 -3.68 -1.14
C ARG A 162 18.74 -3.68 0.37
N VAL A 163 17.72 -4.30 0.97
CA VAL A 163 17.55 -4.33 2.42
C VAL A 163 17.46 -5.78 2.87
N LEU A 164 18.25 -6.12 3.88
CA LEU A 164 18.13 -7.36 4.61
C LEU A 164 17.55 -7.06 6.00
N ILE A 165 16.38 -7.63 6.28
CA ILE A 165 15.67 -7.48 7.54
C ILE A 165 15.92 -8.73 8.39
N THR A 166 16.43 -8.57 9.59
CA THR A 166 16.68 -9.68 10.52
C THR A 166 15.85 -9.51 11.80
N GLY A 167 15.55 -10.62 12.45
CA GLY A 167 14.82 -10.62 13.72
C GLY A 167 14.00 -11.89 13.92
N PRO A 168 13.56 -12.17 15.15
CA PRO A 168 12.85 -13.41 15.47
C PRO A 168 11.50 -13.51 14.75
N ASN A 169 10.95 -14.74 14.73
CA ASN A 169 9.64 -14.99 14.14
C ASN A 169 8.55 -14.20 14.83
N GLY A 170 7.59 -13.67 14.07
CA GLY A 170 6.48 -12.89 14.61
C GLY A 170 6.84 -11.49 15.10
N SER A 171 8.08 -11.01 14.92
CA SER A 171 8.51 -9.66 15.35
C SER A 171 7.97 -8.52 14.50
N GLY A 172 7.53 -8.80 13.24
CA GLY A 172 6.98 -7.80 12.32
C GLY A 172 7.91 -7.48 11.13
N LYS A 173 8.83 -8.37 10.74
CA LYS A 173 9.72 -8.21 9.57
C LYS A 173 8.96 -7.88 8.27
N GLU A 174 7.83 -8.54 8.05
CA GLU A 174 6.95 -8.34 6.89
C GLU A 174 6.39 -6.89 6.85
N LEU A 175 5.95 -6.35 8.00
CA LEU A 175 5.48 -4.96 8.09
C LEU A 175 6.57 -3.95 7.73
N VAL A 176 7.82 -4.23 8.13
CA VAL A 176 8.97 -3.39 7.77
C VAL A 176 9.17 -3.40 6.25
N ALA A 177 9.10 -4.57 5.61
CA ALA A 177 9.24 -4.68 4.16
C ALA A 177 8.11 -3.94 3.41
N LYS A 178 6.85 -4.10 3.86
CA LYS A 178 5.69 -3.38 3.31
C LYS A 178 5.84 -1.88 3.44
N GLN A 179 6.25 -1.37 4.61
CA GLN A 179 6.46 0.06 4.82
C GLN A 179 7.60 0.63 3.98
N ILE A 180 8.70 -0.13 3.76
CA ILE A 180 9.77 0.29 2.86
C ILE A 180 9.25 0.43 1.43
N HIS A 181 8.42 -0.51 0.96
CA HIS A 181 7.81 -0.44 -0.37
C HIS A 181 6.84 0.73 -0.48
N GLU A 182 5.90 0.86 0.45
CA GLU A 182 4.86 1.89 0.46
C GLU A 182 5.40 3.33 0.49
N ARG A 183 6.59 3.54 1.09
CA ARG A 183 7.26 4.85 1.16
C ARG A 183 8.32 5.04 0.08
N SER A 184 8.44 4.11 -0.87
CA SER A 184 9.42 4.16 -1.95
C SER A 184 8.87 4.87 -3.19
N SER A 185 9.77 5.21 -4.13
CA SER A 185 9.39 5.66 -5.47
C SER A 185 8.56 4.63 -6.25
N ARG A 186 8.57 3.36 -5.82
CA ARG A 186 7.85 2.23 -6.41
C ARG A 186 6.54 1.87 -5.69
N ALA A 187 6.02 2.74 -4.80
CA ALA A 187 4.84 2.47 -3.98
C ALA A 187 3.55 2.15 -4.79
N HIS A 188 3.48 2.62 -6.04
CA HIS A 188 2.37 2.36 -6.96
C HIS A 188 2.59 1.17 -7.89
N MET A 189 3.79 0.54 -7.81
CA MET A 189 4.17 -0.64 -8.57
C MET A 189 3.93 -1.91 -7.74
N PRO A 190 3.95 -3.12 -8.34
CA PRO A 190 3.66 -4.34 -7.58
C PRO A 190 4.71 -4.62 -6.49
N LEU A 191 4.23 -5.02 -5.31
CA LEU A 191 5.01 -5.73 -4.29
C LEU A 191 4.70 -7.22 -4.41
N ILE A 192 5.68 -8.01 -4.79
CA ILE A 192 5.55 -9.47 -4.90
C ILE A 192 6.21 -10.11 -3.68
N GLU A 193 5.40 -10.74 -2.84
CA GLU A 193 5.85 -11.42 -1.63
C GLU A 193 6.07 -12.91 -1.89
N VAL A 194 7.19 -13.44 -1.41
CA VAL A 194 7.55 -14.85 -1.51
C VAL A 194 8.08 -15.34 -0.17
N ASN A 195 7.36 -16.26 0.47
CA ASN A 195 7.84 -16.95 1.65
C ASN A 195 8.62 -18.19 1.21
N CYS A 196 9.96 -18.13 1.34
CA CYS A 196 10.86 -19.19 0.87
C CYS A 196 10.73 -20.49 1.68
N ALA A 197 10.36 -20.39 2.95
CA ALA A 197 10.14 -21.56 3.81
C ALA A 197 8.84 -22.32 3.49
N ALA A 198 7.83 -21.64 2.90
CA ALA A 198 6.56 -22.25 2.57
C ALA A 198 6.56 -23.01 1.23
N ILE A 199 7.62 -22.87 0.43
CA ILE A 199 7.74 -23.49 -0.89
C ILE A 199 8.71 -24.67 -0.80
N PRO A 200 8.31 -25.89 -1.25
CA PRO A 200 9.22 -27.01 -1.34
C PRO A 200 10.49 -26.67 -2.13
N SER A 201 11.65 -27.17 -1.66
CA SER A 201 12.97 -26.86 -2.24
C SER A 201 13.08 -27.15 -3.75
N GLU A 202 12.38 -28.18 -4.22
CA GLU A 202 12.35 -28.58 -5.64
C GLU A 202 11.54 -27.61 -6.50
N LEU A 203 10.60 -26.86 -5.92
CA LEU A 203 9.69 -25.95 -6.62
C LEU A 203 10.11 -24.49 -6.54
N ILE A 204 10.99 -24.13 -5.60
CA ILE A 204 11.33 -22.73 -5.34
C ILE A 204 11.95 -22.03 -6.55
N GLU A 205 12.78 -22.72 -7.32
CA GLU A 205 13.36 -22.16 -8.56
C GLU A 205 12.28 -21.87 -9.60
N SER A 206 11.35 -22.80 -9.79
CA SER A 206 10.23 -22.65 -10.73
C SER A 206 9.27 -21.52 -10.30
N GLU A 207 9.02 -21.36 -9.01
CA GLU A 207 8.20 -20.27 -8.50
C GLU A 207 8.90 -18.91 -8.66
N LEU A 208 10.19 -18.82 -8.33
CA LEU A 208 10.93 -17.54 -8.41
C LEU A 208 11.19 -17.11 -9.85
N PHE A 209 11.66 -18.03 -10.71
CA PHE A 209 12.15 -17.71 -12.05
C PHE A 209 11.22 -18.12 -13.19
N GLY A 210 10.14 -18.90 -12.87
CA GLY A 210 9.27 -19.49 -13.89
C GLY A 210 9.90 -20.71 -14.57
N HIS A 211 9.13 -21.34 -15.44
CA HIS A 211 9.58 -22.50 -16.23
C HIS A 211 9.03 -22.48 -17.65
N GLU A 212 9.77 -23.08 -18.56
CA GLU A 212 9.31 -23.35 -19.90
C GLU A 212 8.50 -24.66 -19.93
N LYS A 213 7.65 -24.82 -20.95
CA LYS A 213 6.91 -26.09 -21.17
C LYS A 213 7.90 -27.24 -21.33
N GLY A 214 7.70 -28.32 -20.58
CA GLY A 214 8.56 -29.52 -20.64
C GLY A 214 9.83 -29.42 -19.77
N ALA A 215 10.04 -28.40 -18.98
CA ALA A 215 11.20 -28.22 -18.10
C ALA A 215 11.33 -29.35 -17.04
N PHE A 216 10.21 -29.95 -16.63
CA PHE A 216 10.12 -31.11 -15.74
C PHE A 216 8.80 -31.84 -16.00
N THR A 217 8.63 -33.05 -15.43
CA THR A 217 7.54 -33.96 -15.75
C THR A 217 6.13 -33.35 -15.68
N SER A 218 5.90 -32.43 -14.74
CA SER A 218 4.61 -31.72 -14.53
C SER A 218 4.53 -30.35 -15.21
N ALA A 219 5.54 -29.93 -15.96
CA ALA A 219 5.57 -28.64 -16.66
C ALA A 219 4.76 -28.65 -17.97
N ILE A 220 3.44 -28.78 -17.88
CA ILE A 220 2.53 -28.88 -19.04
C ILE A 220 2.45 -27.56 -19.83
N LYS A 221 2.58 -26.42 -19.14
CA LYS A 221 2.51 -25.08 -19.72
C LYS A 221 3.69 -24.24 -19.22
N GLN A 222 4.07 -23.22 -19.99
CA GLN A 222 4.98 -22.17 -19.54
C GLN A 222 4.36 -21.39 -18.37
N ARG A 223 5.18 -21.05 -17.36
CA ARG A 223 4.75 -20.21 -16.23
C ARG A 223 5.73 -19.08 -15.98
N ILE A 224 5.19 -17.87 -15.78
CA ILE A 224 5.94 -16.66 -15.42
C ILE A 224 6.34 -16.74 -13.94
N GLY A 225 7.62 -16.46 -13.64
CA GLY A 225 8.15 -16.46 -12.27
C GLY A 225 7.90 -15.16 -11.50
N LYS A 226 8.11 -15.21 -10.18
CA LYS A 226 7.90 -14.08 -9.28
C LYS A 226 8.81 -12.88 -9.59
N PHE A 227 10.07 -13.10 -10.00
CA PHE A 227 10.97 -12.04 -10.42
C PHE A 227 10.46 -11.29 -11.67
N GLU A 228 9.89 -12.02 -12.62
CA GLU A 228 9.31 -11.41 -13.83
C GLU A 228 8.03 -10.62 -13.48
N GLN A 229 7.17 -11.15 -12.59
CA GLN A 229 5.97 -10.47 -12.08
C GLN A 229 6.31 -9.19 -11.30
N ALA A 230 7.44 -9.17 -10.58
CA ALA A 230 7.91 -8.03 -9.80
C ALA A 230 8.61 -6.96 -10.64
N SER A 231 8.76 -7.16 -11.95
CA SER A 231 9.50 -6.22 -12.80
C SER A 231 8.86 -4.83 -12.82
N GLY A 232 9.67 -3.80 -12.58
CA GLY A 232 9.23 -2.42 -12.32
C GLY A 232 8.93 -2.12 -10.85
N GLY A 233 8.65 -3.14 -10.02
CA GLY A 233 8.26 -3.04 -8.63
C GLY A 233 9.31 -3.55 -7.64
N THR A 234 8.82 -4.22 -6.59
CA THR A 234 9.64 -4.77 -5.49
C THR A 234 9.33 -6.25 -5.30
N ILE A 235 10.35 -7.05 -5.06
CA ILE A 235 10.20 -8.42 -4.56
C ILE A 235 10.62 -8.47 -3.10
N PHE A 236 9.78 -9.08 -2.26
CA PHE A 236 10.07 -9.38 -0.87
C PHE A 236 10.28 -10.89 -0.71
N LEU A 237 11.50 -11.27 -0.32
CA LEU A 237 11.90 -12.66 -0.08
C LEU A 237 11.93 -12.89 1.43
N ASP A 238 10.83 -13.44 1.97
CA ASP A 238 10.76 -13.79 3.39
C ASP A 238 11.41 -15.15 3.64
N GLU A 239 12.05 -15.30 4.79
CA GLU A 239 12.82 -16.47 5.24
C GLU A 239 13.84 -16.93 4.18
N ILE A 240 14.64 -15.96 3.67
CA ILE A 240 15.67 -16.21 2.64
C ILE A 240 16.69 -17.27 3.07
N GLY A 241 16.92 -17.43 4.38
CA GLY A 241 17.83 -18.42 4.95
C GLY A 241 17.37 -19.86 4.80
N ASP A 242 16.13 -20.11 4.37
CA ASP A 242 15.58 -21.46 4.11
C ASP A 242 15.68 -21.87 2.63
N MET A 243 16.23 -20.99 1.80
CA MET A 243 16.37 -21.24 0.36
C MET A 243 17.50 -22.25 0.07
N SER A 244 17.27 -23.17 -0.88
CA SER A 244 18.31 -24.09 -1.34
C SER A 244 19.50 -23.37 -1.97
N LEU A 245 20.71 -23.93 -1.87
CA LEU A 245 21.93 -23.34 -2.43
C LEU A 245 21.84 -23.08 -3.95
N SER A 246 21.13 -23.94 -4.70
CA SER A 246 20.91 -23.75 -6.13
C SER A 246 20.03 -22.55 -6.42
N ALA A 247 18.96 -22.35 -5.66
CA ALA A 247 18.10 -21.18 -5.77
C ALA A 247 18.84 -19.90 -5.34
N GLN A 248 19.65 -19.96 -4.27
CA GLN A 248 20.52 -18.86 -3.84
C GLN A 248 21.46 -18.39 -4.96
N ALA A 249 22.07 -19.32 -5.70
CA ALA A 249 22.96 -19.01 -6.83
C ALA A 249 22.21 -18.27 -7.95
N LYS A 250 20.98 -18.67 -8.27
CA LYS A 250 20.14 -17.99 -9.28
C LYS A 250 19.67 -16.61 -8.81
N VAL A 251 19.31 -16.46 -7.53
CA VAL A 251 18.98 -15.17 -6.95
C VAL A 251 20.18 -14.22 -7.02
N LEU A 252 21.38 -14.71 -6.66
CA LEU A 252 22.62 -13.93 -6.79
C LEU A 252 22.82 -13.42 -8.23
N ARG A 253 22.67 -14.29 -9.21
CA ARG A 253 22.79 -13.93 -10.62
C ARG A 253 21.76 -12.89 -11.03
N ALA A 254 20.49 -13.02 -10.60
CA ALA A 254 19.46 -12.04 -10.85
C ALA A 254 19.79 -10.65 -10.24
N LEU A 255 20.42 -10.63 -9.04
CA LEU A 255 20.86 -9.41 -8.37
C LEU A 255 22.09 -8.74 -9.00
N GLN A 256 22.92 -9.51 -9.70
CA GLN A 256 24.16 -9.03 -10.33
C GLN A 256 23.91 -8.52 -11.74
N GLU A 257 23.15 -9.28 -12.53
CA GLU A 257 22.99 -9.07 -13.97
C GLU A 257 21.68 -8.34 -14.33
N ASN A 258 20.74 -8.22 -13.38
CA ASN A 258 19.37 -7.74 -13.61
C ASN A 258 18.67 -8.55 -14.73
N LYS A 259 18.96 -9.85 -14.79
CA LYS A 259 18.42 -10.79 -15.74
C LYS A 259 18.10 -12.10 -15.05
N ILE A 260 17.12 -12.79 -15.57
CA ILE A 260 16.74 -14.13 -15.13
C ILE A 260 16.63 -15.06 -16.35
N THR A 261 16.70 -16.36 -16.08
CA THR A 261 16.43 -17.41 -17.09
C THR A 261 15.41 -18.37 -16.47
N ARG A 262 14.35 -18.71 -17.21
CA ARG A 262 13.36 -19.68 -16.73
C ARG A 262 13.97 -21.08 -16.65
N VAL A 263 13.44 -21.90 -15.76
CA VAL A 263 13.85 -23.29 -15.63
C VAL A 263 13.57 -24.03 -16.94
N GLY A 264 14.58 -24.72 -17.49
CA GLY A 264 14.50 -25.41 -18.79
C GLY A 264 14.54 -24.48 -20.01
N GLY A 265 14.74 -23.16 -19.82
CA GLY A 265 14.92 -22.21 -20.91
C GLY A 265 16.36 -21.69 -21.02
N GLU A 266 16.70 -21.11 -22.18
CA GLU A 266 18.00 -20.48 -22.44
C GLU A 266 17.87 -18.95 -22.60
N LYS A 267 16.62 -18.45 -22.74
CA LYS A 267 16.36 -17.02 -22.99
C LYS A 267 16.57 -16.19 -21.74
N GLU A 268 17.48 -15.22 -21.82
CA GLU A 268 17.65 -14.22 -20.78
C GLU A 268 16.50 -13.18 -20.84
N ILE A 269 15.90 -12.91 -19.69
CA ILE A 269 14.81 -11.95 -19.50
C ILE A 269 15.32 -10.84 -18.58
N LYS A 270 15.35 -9.61 -19.07
CA LYS A 270 15.72 -8.45 -18.26
C LYS A 270 14.62 -8.15 -17.24
N VAL A 271 15.00 -7.92 -15.99
CA VAL A 271 14.10 -7.57 -14.90
C VAL A 271 14.65 -6.35 -14.16
N ASN A 272 13.78 -5.42 -13.79
CA ASN A 272 14.13 -4.27 -12.98
C ASN A 272 13.38 -4.36 -11.64
N VAL A 273 13.98 -5.00 -10.66
CA VAL A 273 13.32 -5.34 -9.39
C VAL A 273 14.12 -4.83 -8.21
N ARG A 274 13.50 -4.05 -7.32
CA ARG A 274 14.04 -3.75 -6.01
C ARG A 274 13.88 -4.98 -5.11
N VAL A 275 14.95 -5.42 -4.43
CA VAL A 275 14.92 -6.62 -3.58
C VAL A 275 14.98 -6.24 -2.11
N ILE A 276 14.03 -6.74 -1.34
CA ILE A 276 13.99 -6.74 0.12
C ILE A 276 13.99 -8.21 0.55
N ALA A 277 14.87 -8.58 1.46
CA ALA A 277 14.92 -9.95 2.01
C ALA A 277 14.73 -9.92 3.52
N ALA A 278 14.15 -10.98 4.08
CA ALA A 278 14.04 -11.14 5.53
C ALA A 278 14.42 -12.56 5.97
N THR A 279 14.90 -12.69 7.20
CA THR A 279 15.20 -13.99 7.82
C THR A 279 15.18 -13.90 9.34
N ASN A 280 14.85 -15.01 9.99
CA ASN A 280 15.01 -15.21 11.43
C ASN A 280 16.34 -15.91 11.78
N LYS A 281 17.06 -16.45 10.77
CA LYS A 281 18.33 -17.17 10.97
C LYS A 281 19.52 -16.24 11.09
N ASP A 282 20.54 -16.67 11.85
CA ASP A 282 21.87 -16.06 11.81
C ASP A 282 22.59 -16.51 10.53
N LEU A 283 22.53 -15.67 9.49
CA LEU A 283 23.13 -15.99 8.21
C LEU A 283 24.66 -16.17 8.28
N ARG A 284 25.35 -15.56 9.25
CA ARG A 284 26.79 -15.77 9.41
C ARG A 284 27.10 -17.19 9.88
N ARG A 285 26.27 -17.71 10.77
CA ARG A 285 26.34 -19.12 11.18
C ARG A 285 25.95 -20.05 10.03
N GLU A 286 24.89 -19.76 9.30
CA GLU A 286 24.48 -20.54 8.13
C GLU A 286 25.58 -20.59 7.04
N ILE A 287 26.37 -19.53 6.88
CA ILE A 287 27.52 -19.47 5.98
C ILE A 287 28.61 -20.42 6.47
N GLN A 288 28.94 -20.42 7.76
CA GLN A 288 29.94 -21.31 8.35
C GLN A 288 29.55 -22.79 8.23
N GLU A 289 28.26 -23.08 8.34
CA GLU A 289 27.69 -24.42 8.20
C GLU A 289 27.51 -24.84 6.73
N GLY A 290 27.78 -23.95 5.76
CA GLY A 290 27.65 -24.21 4.33
C GLY A 290 26.22 -24.23 3.79
N ASN A 291 25.25 -23.74 4.56
CA ASN A 291 23.83 -23.67 4.19
C ASN A 291 23.44 -22.38 3.46
N PHE A 292 24.28 -21.33 3.58
CA PHE A 292 24.05 -20.07 2.91
C PHE A 292 25.32 -19.55 2.23
N ARG A 293 25.18 -18.95 1.04
CA ARG A 293 26.31 -18.46 0.27
C ARG A 293 26.75 -17.07 0.78
N GLU A 294 28.04 -16.93 1.02
CA GLU A 294 28.65 -15.67 1.47
C GLU A 294 28.51 -14.54 0.44
N ASP A 295 28.67 -14.86 -0.85
CA ASP A 295 28.52 -13.89 -1.95
C ASP A 295 27.09 -13.31 -2.03
N LEU A 296 26.06 -14.14 -1.82
CA LEU A 296 24.68 -13.70 -1.75
C LEU A 296 24.43 -12.82 -0.51
N PHE A 297 24.99 -13.21 0.66
CA PHE A 297 24.87 -12.39 1.89
C PHE A 297 25.39 -10.99 1.66
N HIS A 298 26.59 -10.82 1.13
CA HIS A 298 27.18 -9.51 0.84
C HIS A 298 26.37 -8.71 -0.21
N ARG A 299 25.73 -9.40 -1.13
CA ARG A 299 24.90 -8.74 -2.14
C ARG A 299 23.55 -8.27 -1.60
N LEU A 300 22.95 -8.97 -0.64
CA LEU A 300 21.70 -8.61 0.02
C LEU A 300 21.87 -7.59 1.14
N SER A 301 22.93 -7.69 1.93
CA SER A 301 23.16 -6.92 3.15
C SER A 301 23.76 -5.53 2.94
N VAL A 302 23.26 -4.80 1.92
CA VAL A 302 23.67 -3.39 1.70
C VAL A 302 23.18 -2.52 2.85
N ILE A 303 21.92 -2.70 3.25
CA ILE A 303 21.33 -2.11 4.45
C ILE A 303 20.77 -3.24 5.30
N LEU A 304 21.14 -3.23 6.59
CA LEU A 304 20.67 -4.17 7.59
C LEU A 304 19.68 -3.47 8.52
N ILE A 305 18.48 -4.05 8.67
CA ILE A 305 17.48 -3.58 9.64
C ILE A 305 17.16 -4.73 10.59
N TYR A 306 17.49 -4.56 11.88
CA TYR A 306 17.14 -5.52 12.91
C TYR A 306 15.81 -5.14 13.55
N VAL A 307 14.85 -6.07 13.54
CA VAL A 307 13.55 -5.93 14.19
C VAL A 307 13.62 -6.63 15.55
N PRO A 308 13.56 -5.89 16.66
CA PRO A 308 13.75 -6.45 17.99
C PRO A 308 12.59 -7.37 18.40
N PRO A 309 12.82 -8.39 19.25
CA PRO A 309 11.77 -9.17 19.85
C PRO A 309 10.86 -8.31 20.75
N LEU A 310 9.65 -8.77 21.00
CA LEU A 310 8.67 -8.03 21.80
C LEU A 310 9.15 -7.83 23.24
N ALA A 311 9.91 -8.78 23.78
CA ALA A 311 10.48 -8.69 25.12
C ALA A 311 11.44 -7.48 25.30
N GLU A 312 12.18 -7.06 24.26
CA GLU A 312 13.05 -5.87 24.29
C GLU A 312 12.27 -4.55 24.15
N ARG A 313 10.97 -4.62 23.91
CA ARG A 313 10.06 -3.48 23.73
C ARG A 313 8.73 -3.65 24.46
N ALA A 314 8.75 -4.22 25.66
CA ALA A 314 7.57 -4.49 26.48
C ALA A 314 6.70 -3.24 26.73
N VAL A 315 7.29 -2.04 26.68
CA VAL A 315 6.57 -0.76 26.77
C VAL A 315 5.60 -0.51 25.60
N ASP A 316 5.77 -1.21 24.47
CA ASP A 316 4.87 -1.12 23.31
C ASP A 316 3.66 -2.06 23.41
N ILE A 317 3.67 -3.02 24.36
CA ILE A 317 2.60 -4.03 24.52
C ILE A 317 1.22 -3.38 24.72
N PRO A 318 1.03 -2.36 25.57
CA PRO A 318 -0.27 -1.72 25.73
C PRO A 318 -0.82 -1.15 24.42
N LEU A 319 0.00 -0.44 23.64
CA LEU A 319 -0.39 0.13 22.36
C LEU A 319 -0.75 -0.96 21.33
N LEU A 320 0.02 -2.04 21.29
CA LEU A 320 -0.24 -3.19 20.43
C LEU A 320 -1.54 -3.91 20.84
N ALA A 321 -1.74 -4.13 22.14
CA ALA A 321 -2.94 -4.79 22.65
C ALA A 321 -4.20 -3.97 22.36
N GLU A 322 -4.17 -2.65 22.60
CA GLU A 322 -5.26 -1.75 22.27
C GLU A 322 -5.58 -1.79 20.77
N LYS A 323 -4.55 -1.70 19.91
CA LYS A 323 -4.75 -1.81 18.46
C LYS A 323 -5.43 -3.15 18.11
N PHE A 324 -4.96 -4.27 18.64
CA PHE A 324 -5.54 -5.58 18.34
C PHE A 324 -6.96 -5.72 18.85
N LEU A 325 -7.30 -5.15 20.01
CA LEU A 325 -8.68 -5.11 20.51
C LEU A 325 -9.62 -4.41 19.50
N TYR A 326 -9.19 -3.29 18.93
CA TYR A 326 -9.98 -2.58 17.93
C TYR A 326 -10.04 -3.31 16.59
N ASP A 327 -8.88 -3.75 16.06
CA ASP A 327 -8.79 -4.40 14.76
C ASP A 327 -9.62 -5.70 14.72
N ILE A 328 -9.51 -6.53 15.79
CA ILE A 328 -10.24 -7.80 15.90
C ILE A 328 -11.73 -7.57 16.14
N ALA A 329 -12.10 -6.56 16.94
CA ALA A 329 -13.49 -6.21 17.16
C ALA A 329 -14.16 -5.74 15.84
N GLU A 330 -13.44 -4.97 15.01
CA GLU A 330 -13.90 -4.56 13.67
C GLU A 330 -14.05 -5.79 12.74
N GLU A 331 -13.09 -6.74 12.77
CA GLU A 331 -13.16 -8.00 11.99
C GLU A 331 -14.39 -8.84 12.35
N TYR A 332 -14.76 -8.89 13.64
CA TYR A 332 -15.93 -9.66 14.12
C TYR A 332 -17.25 -8.87 14.15
N GLY A 333 -17.24 -7.59 13.78
CA GLY A 333 -18.41 -6.72 13.83
C GLY A 333 -18.95 -6.51 15.26
N SER A 334 -18.06 -6.54 16.27
CA SER A 334 -18.38 -6.41 17.70
C SER A 334 -17.83 -5.11 18.29
N ALA A 335 -18.31 -4.74 19.49
CA ALA A 335 -17.71 -3.64 20.23
C ALA A 335 -16.35 -4.06 20.81
N PRO A 336 -15.32 -3.18 20.83
CA PRO A 336 -14.04 -3.49 21.43
C PRO A 336 -14.17 -3.71 22.94
N LYS A 337 -13.56 -4.77 23.45
CA LYS A 337 -13.52 -5.10 24.87
C LYS A 337 -12.48 -4.24 25.60
N ARG A 338 -12.55 -4.18 26.93
CA ARG A 338 -11.64 -3.43 27.78
C ARG A 338 -10.76 -4.35 28.60
N ILE A 339 -9.44 -4.12 28.58
CA ILE A 339 -8.48 -4.81 29.46
C ILE A 339 -8.27 -3.95 30.70
N LEU A 340 -8.34 -4.57 31.90
CA LEU A 340 -8.02 -3.85 33.14
C LEU A 340 -6.52 -3.56 33.27
N PRO A 341 -6.13 -2.46 33.96
CA PRO A 341 -4.74 -2.06 34.10
C PRO A 341 -3.82 -3.16 34.65
N GLU A 342 -4.29 -3.95 35.62
CA GLU A 342 -3.54 -5.06 36.24
C GLU A 342 -3.30 -6.19 35.22
N ALA A 343 -4.29 -6.50 34.40
CA ALA A 343 -4.20 -7.48 33.32
C ALA A 343 -3.19 -7.01 32.24
N MET A 344 -3.23 -5.72 31.89
CA MET A 344 -2.29 -5.12 30.96
C MET A 344 -0.84 -5.17 31.49
N GLN A 345 -0.64 -4.84 32.78
CA GLN A 345 0.68 -4.96 33.41
C GLN A 345 1.19 -6.39 33.37
N HIS A 346 0.32 -7.37 33.59
CA HIS A 346 0.72 -8.78 33.52
C HIS A 346 1.12 -9.19 32.11
N LEU A 347 0.41 -8.74 31.06
CA LEU A 347 0.80 -8.97 29.67
C LEU A 347 2.22 -8.45 29.37
N GLN A 348 2.64 -7.34 30.00
CA GLN A 348 3.99 -6.77 29.81
C GLN A 348 5.09 -7.63 30.47
N THR A 349 4.76 -8.50 31.42
CA THR A 349 5.74 -9.37 32.10
C THR A 349 5.96 -10.71 31.41
N LEU A 350 5.15 -11.08 30.42
CA LEU A 350 5.25 -12.34 29.71
C LEU A 350 6.40 -12.35 28.71
N SER A 351 6.96 -13.51 28.44
CA SER A 351 8.17 -13.68 27.60
C SER A 351 7.95 -13.50 26.10
N TRP A 352 6.74 -13.73 25.62
CA TRP A 352 6.32 -13.55 24.21
C TRP A 352 7.30 -14.19 23.19
N THR A 353 7.52 -15.50 23.31
CA THR A 353 8.43 -16.24 22.40
C THR A 353 8.01 -16.17 20.94
N GLY A 354 6.70 -16.12 20.64
CA GLY A 354 6.12 -15.88 19.32
C GLY A 354 5.91 -14.39 18.99
N ASN A 355 6.44 -13.49 19.85
CA ASN A 355 6.44 -12.03 19.64
C ASN A 355 5.04 -11.42 19.41
N VAL A 356 4.93 -10.50 18.45
CA VAL A 356 3.69 -9.78 18.14
C VAL A 356 2.60 -10.71 17.61
N ARG A 357 2.99 -11.78 16.91
CA ARG A 357 2.04 -12.80 16.41
C ARG A 357 1.38 -13.54 17.57
N GLU A 358 2.15 -13.91 18.59
CA GLU A 358 1.65 -14.55 19.79
C GLU A 358 0.74 -13.59 20.58
N LEU A 359 1.16 -12.33 20.76
CA LEU A 359 0.35 -11.32 21.43
C LEU A 359 -1.01 -11.16 20.73
N ARG A 360 -1.05 -11.04 19.39
CA ARG A 360 -2.32 -10.94 18.65
C ARG A 360 -3.22 -12.15 18.88
N ASN A 361 -2.67 -13.36 18.83
CA ASN A 361 -3.43 -14.59 19.07
C ASN A 361 -3.98 -14.66 20.50
N VAL A 362 -3.21 -14.19 21.49
CA VAL A 362 -3.66 -14.13 22.89
C VAL A 362 -4.80 -13.11 23.04
N ILE A 363 -4.67 -11.91 22.47
CA ILE A 363 -5.73 -10.90 22.51
C ILE A 363 -7.00 -11.43 21.82
N GLU A 364 -6.87 -12.08 20.67
CA GLU A 364 -8.00 -12.69 19.97
C GLU A 364 -8.70 -13.76 20.83
N ARG A 365 -7.93 -14.62 21.48
CA ARG A 365 -8.45 -15.63 22.44
C ARG A 365 -9.20 -14.98 23.59
N LEU A 366 -8.65 -13.90 24.17
CA LEU A 366 -9.30 -13.15 25.24
C LEU A 366 -10.61 -12.50 24.77
N ILE A 367 -10.65 -11.98 23.54
CA ILE A 367 -11.89 -11.44 22.95
C ILE A 367 -12.95 -12.54 22.82
N ILE A 368 -12.58 -13.73 22.40
CA ILE A 368 -13.54 -14.83 22.19
C ILE A 368 -14.06 -15.41 23.52
N LEU A 369 -13.16 -15.61 24.49
CA LEU A 369 -13.45 -16.42 25.68
C LEU A 369 -13.88 -15.61 26.91
N CYS A 370 -13.59 -14.30 26.97
CA CYS A 370 -13.93 -13.47 28.14
C CYS A 370 -15.18 -12.62 27.89
N GLY A 371 -15.71 -12.01 28.96
CA GLY A 371 -16.78 -11.00 28.89
C GLY A 371 -16.27 -9.65 28.32
N ASP A 372 -17.07 -8.59 28.50
CA ASP A 372 -16.74 -7.24 28.01
C ASP A 372 -15.50 -6.62 28.67
N ILE A 373 -15.17 -7.10 29.89
CA ILE A 373 -14.01 -6.66 30.65
C ILE A 373 -13.07 -7.86 30.83
N ILE A 374 -11.83 -7.70 30.38
CA ILE A 374 -10.77 -8.70 30.51
C ILE A 374 -9.99 -8.43 31.79
N THR A 375 -10.01 -9.40 32.70
CA THR A 375 -9.40 -9.32 34.04
C THR A 375 -8.01 -9.96 34.08
N LEU A 376 -7.29 -9.77 35.18
CA LEU A 376 -6.00 -10.42 35.42
C LEU A 376 -6.12 -11.95 35.43
N ASP A 377 -7.19 -12.49 36.00
CA ASP A 377 -7.41 -13.95 36.05
C ASP A 377 -7.67 -14.53 34.67
N ASP A 378 -8.40 -13.81 33.83
CA ASP A 378 -8.58 -14.17 32.40
C ASP A 378 -7.23 -14.25 31.67
N VAL A 379 -6.36 -13.25 31.85
CA VAL A 379 -5.04 -13.24 31.23
C VAL A 379 -4.18 -14.38 31.73
N LYS A 380 -4.15 -14.64 33.05
CA LYS A 380 -3.43 -15.79 33.64
C LYS A 380 -3.92 -17.12 33.09
N LEU A 381 -5.24 -17.25 32.92
CA LEU A 381 -5.86 -18.50 32.45
C LEU A 381 -5.58 -18.71 30.93
N TYR A 382 -5.75 -17.68 30.12
CA TYR A 382 -5.79 -17.84 28.67
C TYR A 382 -4.49 -17.42 27.93
N ALA A 383 -3.60 -16.62 28.55
CA ALA A 383 -2.34 -16.26 27.94
C ALA A 383 -1.29 -17.39 28.03
N SER A 384 -1.39 -18.28 29.02
CA SER A 384 -0.46 -19.41 29.22
C SER A 384 -0.84 -20.69 28.44
N ILE A 385 -1.97 -20.71 27.74
CA ILE A 385 -2.39 -21.89 26.96
C ILE A 385 -1.60 -21.90 25.64
N GLY A 386 -0.52 -22.64 25.61
CA GLY A 386 0.33 -22.82 24.42
C GLY A 386 1.85 -22.73 24.66
N ASN A 387 2.24 -22.56 25.93
CA ASN A 387 3.65 -22.69 26.37
C ASN A 387 3.87 -24.06 26.99
#